data_72c5c4c49d93a7856f875db28ece60bd
#
_entry.id   72c5c4c49d93a7856f875db28ece60bd
#
_cell.length_a   1.000
_cell.length_b   1.000
_cell.length_c   1.000
_cell.angle_alpha   90.00
_cell.angle_beta   90.00
_cell.angle_gamma   90.00
#
_symmetry.space_group_name_H-M   'P 1'
#
loop_
_entity.id
_entity.type
_entity.pdbx_description
1 polymer ?
#
loop_
_entity_poly.entity_id
_entity_poly.type
_entity_poly.pdbx_seq_one_letter_code
_entity_poly.pdbx_strand_id
1 'polypeptide(L)'
;MNLAAMDPQTYDAQLEHKRIKLEQAFAQFETPSVEVFASEPANYRMRAEFRMWHDGDDLYYYMFDKVLNEKVRCDQYLPASVLINQMMSALIAELKPNPSLRHKLFQVDFLSTLSGEILVSLLYHRQLDDQWRADATALKAKLSSQFNVNIIGRARKQKIDLDKDFVLESLQV
;
A
#
# COMPACT_ATOMS: atom_id res chain seq x y z
N MET A 1 9.23 6.82 8.76
CA MET A 1 8.64 7.69 7.71
C MET A 1 8.34 9.01 8.40
N ASN A 2 8.42 10.15 7.73
CA ASN A 2 7.99 11.42 8.31
C ASN A 2 6.56 11.67 7.82
N LEU A 3 5.56 11.42 8.67
CA LEU A 3 4.15 11.62 8.30
C LEU A 3 3.79 13.09 8.10
N ALA A 4 4.45 14.00 8.83
CA ALA A 4 4.25 15.43 8.64
C ALA A 4 4.72 15.94 7.25
N ALA A 5 5.65 15.22 6.61
CA ALA A 5 6.10 15.53 5.25
C ALA A 5 5.14 15.05 4.15
N MET A 6 3.97 14.55 4.50
CA MET A 6 2.94 14.06 3.56
C MET A 6 1.76 15.02 3.43
N ASP A 7 1.88 16.21 4.01
CA ASP A 7 0.88 17.26 3.86
C ASP A 7 0.93 17.84 2.43
N PRO A 8 -0.16 17.75 1.65
CA PRO A 8 -0.22 18.32 0.30
C PRO A 8 0.09 19.81 0.25
N GLN A 9 -0.17 20.55 1.33
CA GLN A 9 0.13 21.99 1.41
C GLN A 9 1.64 22.28 1.38
N THR A 10 2.47 21.30 1.72
CA THR A 10 3.94 21.43 1.71
C THR A 10 4.57 20.84 0.44
N TYR A 11 3.77 20.32 -0.50
CA TYR A 11 4.24 19.59 -1.67
C TYR A 11 5.22 20.42 -2.52
N ASP A 12 4.82 21.63 -2.91
CA ASP A 12 5.63 22.49 -3.79
C ASP A 12 6.96 22.87 -3.13
N ALA A 13 6.94 23.21 -1.83
CA ALA A 13 8.13 23.52 -1.08
C ALA A 13 9.08 22.30 -0.98
N GLN A 14 8.54 21.09 -0.80
CA GLN A 14 9.33 19.86 -0.78
C GLN A 14 9.92 19.53 -2.16
N LEU A 15 9.16 19.74 -3.22
CA LEU A 15 9.61 19.51 -4.60
C LEU A 15 10.79 20.43 -4.93
N GLU A 16 10.65 21.72 -4.64
CA GLU A 16 11.70 22.72 -4.84
C GLU A 16 12.95 22.41 -4.00
N HIS A 17 12.78 22.05 -2.73
CA HIS A 17 13.90 21.63 -1.89
C HIS A 17 14.66 20.43 -2.47
N LYS A 18 13.95 19.43 -3.01
CA LYS A 18 14.56 18.27 -3.65
C LYS A 18 15.32 18.65 -4.93
N ARG A 19 14.75 19.56 -5.75
CA ARG A 19 15.40 20.07 -6.96
C ARG A 19 16.73 20.75 -6.60
N ILE A 20 16.71 21.70 -5.65
CA ILE A 20 17.91 22.42 -5.20
C ILE A 20 18.95 21.44 -4.63
N LYS A 21 18.52 20.47 -3.83
CA LYS A 21 19.43 19.48 -3.25
C LYS A 21 20.10 18.62 -4.33
N LEU A 22 19.37 18.27 -5.40
CA LEU A 22 19.92 17.52 -6.53
C LEU A 22 20.95 18.36 -7.28
N GLU A 23 20.62 19.60 -7.62
CA GLU A 23 21.55 20.53 -8.30
C GLU A 23 22.82 20.75 -7.49
N GLN A 24 22.71 20.94 -6.17
CA GLN A 24 23.87 21.08 -5.30
C GLN A 24 24.76 19.82 -5.27
N ALA A 25 24.14 18.64 -5.24
CA ALA A 25 24.87 17.37 -5.23
C ALA A 25 25.70 17.16 -6.51
N PHE A 26 25.25 17.70 -7.63
CA PHE A 26 25.89 17.55 -8.94
C PHE A 26 26.65 18.80 -9.40
N ALA A 27 26.72 19.88 -8.58
CA ALA A 27 27.31 21.17 -8.97
C ALA A 27 28.78 21.12 -9.40
N GLN A 28 29.52 20.07 -9.00
CA GLN A 28 30.93 19.87 -9.41
C GLN A 28 31.10 19.17 -10.77
N PHE A 29 30.00 18.72 -11.38
CA PHE A 29 30.01 17.99 -12.65
C PHE A 29 29.33 18.82 -13.72
N GLU A 30 29.76 18.65 -14.99
CA GLU A 30 29.02 19.17 -16.14
C GLU A 30 27.77 18.30 -16.37
N THR A 31 26.62 18.74 -15.87
CA THR A 31 25.35 18.02 -16.02
C THR A 31 24.34 18.84 -16.82
N PRO A 32 23.40 18.18 -17.52
CA PRO A 32 22.24 18.87 -18.09
C PRO A 32 21.43 19.59 -17.00
N SER A 33 20.64 20.57 -17.39
CA SER A 33 19.67 21.20 -16.49
C SER A 33 18.67 20.17 -15.93
N VAL A 34 18.31 20.31 -14.66
CA VAL A 34 17.32 19.44 -14.03
C VAL A 34 15.93 19.74 -14.58
N GLU A 35 15.30 18.75 -15.20
CA GLU A 35 13.89 18.80 -15.56
C GLU A 35 13.05 18.21 -14.43
N VAL A 36 11.96 18.89 -14.07
CA VAL A 36 11.06 18.48 -12.97
C VAL A 36 9.70 18.12 -13.54
N PHE A 37 9.28 16.87 -13.32
CA PHE A 37 7.95 16.38 -13.64
C PHE A 37 7.18 16.21 -12.33
N ALA A 38 6.35 17.19 -12.00
CA ALA A 38 5.56 17.17 -10.78
C ALA A 38 4.46 16.10 -10.86
N SER A 39 4.25 15.38 -9.76
CA SER A 39 3.06 14.55 -9.57
C SER A 39 1.92 15.39 -8.98
N GLU A 40 0.72 14.82 -8.89
CA GLU A 40 -0.30 15.38 -8.02
C GLU A 40 0.18 15.43 -6.55
N PRO A 41 -0.26 16.41 -5.75
CA PRO A 41 0.15 16.54 -4.35
C PRO A 41 -0.31 15.38 -3.45
N ALA A 42 -1.35 14.66 -3.86
CA ALA A 42 -1.93 13.51 -3.19
C ALA A 42 -2.24 12.38 -4.18
N ASN A 43 -2.50 11.19 -3.67
CA ASN A 43 -2.95 10.01 -4.43
C ASN A 43 -2.05 9.58 -5.60
N TYR A 44 -0.77 9.93 -5.54
CA TYR A 44 0.22 9.66 -6.60
C TYR A 44 0.92 8.30 -6.49
N ARG A 45 0.79 7.61 -5.33
CA ARG A 45 1.47 6.33 -5.11
C ARG A 45 0.58 5.17 -5.52
N MET A 46 1.08 4.37 -6.45
CA MET A 46 0.43 3.12 -6.88
C MET A 46 0.81 1.91 -6.03
N ARG A 47 1.76 2.06 -5.10
CA ARG A 47 2.16 1.01 -4.16
C ARG A 47 2.22 1.55 -2.74
N ALA A 48 1.67 0.77 -1.79
CA ALA A 48 1.76 1.06 -0.35
C ALA A 48 1.83 -0.24 0.45
N GLU A 49 2.55 -0.19 1.59
CA GLU A 49 2.77 -1.32 2.49
C GLU A 49 2.44 -0.85 3.91
N PHE A 50 1.65 -1.65 4.64
CA PHE A 50 1.25 -1.33 6.00
C PHE A 50 1.46 -2.53 6.91
N ARG A 51 1.96 -2.26 8.12
CA ARG A 51 1.95 -3.24 9.19
C ARG A 51 0.55 -3.35 9.78
N MET A 52 0.24 -4.54 10.31
CA MET A 52 -1.03 -4.80 10.96
C MET A 52 -0.85 -4.85 12.48
N TRP A 53 -1.71 -4.15 13.19
CA TRP A 53 -1.78 -4.21 14.65
C TRP A 53 -3.04 -4.93 15.08
N HIS A 54 -2.86 -5.87 16.02
CA HIS A 54 -3.94 -6.62 16.65
C HIS A 54 -4.14 -6.07 18.06
N ASP A 55 -5.30 -5.52 18.35
CA ASP A 55 -5.67 -4.98 19.65
C ASP A 55 -7.00 -5.58 20.10
N GLY A 56 -6.93 -6.76 20.73
CA GLY A 56 -8.12 -7.53 21.05
C GLY A 56 -8.93 -7.86 19.79
N ASP A 57 -10.18 -7.39 19.77
CA ASP A 57 -11.06 -7.57 18.61
C ASP A 57 -10.79 -6.59 17.47
N ASP A 58 -10.03 -5.51 17.74
CA ASP A 58 -9.66 -4.56 16.69
C ASP A 58 -8.46 -5.06 15.85
N LEU A 59 -8.44 -4.64 14.61
CA LEU A 59 -7.38 -4.87 13.63
C LEU A 59 -7.26 -3.61 12.80
N TYR A 60 -6.06 -3.04 12.69
CA TYR A 60 -5.85 -1.83 11.91
C TYR A 60 -4.46 -1.76 11.28
N TYR A 61 -4.35 -0.95 10.24
CA TYR A 61 -3.07 -0.61 9.64
C TYR A 61 -2.30 0.38 10.51
N TYR A 62 -0.98 0.23 10.57
CA TYR A 62 -0.12 1.23 11.18
C TYR A 62 1.16 1.44 10.38
N MET A 63 1.72 2.60 10.53
CA MET A 63 3.04 2.96 10.04
C MET A 63 3.92 3.40 11.21
N PHE A 64 5.23 3.23 11.07
CA PHE A 64 6.18 3.73 12.05
C PHE A 64 6.67 5.12 11.65
N ASP A 65 6.34 6.12 12.44
CA ASP A 65 6.89 7.46 12.28
C ASP A 65 8.28 7.51 12.91
N LYS A 66 9.30 7.76 12.09
CA LYS A 66 10.70 7.80 12.53
C LYS A 66 11.04 9.09 13.27
N VAL A 67 10.29 10.16 13.06
CA VAL A 67 10.50 11.45 13.71
C VAL A 67 9.95 11.43 15.12
N LEU A 68 8.71 10.94 15.26
CA LEU A 68 8.04 10.76 16.53
C LEU A 68 8.49 9.50 17.28
N ASN A 69 9.18 8.58 16.58
CA ASN A 69 9.61 7.27 17.09
C ASN A 69 8.45 6.44 17.64
N GLU A 70 7.29 6.50 16.98
CA GLU A 70 6.08 5.82 17.43
C GLU A 70 5.31 5.14 16.29
N LYS A 71 4.38 4.24 16.67
CA LYS A 71 3.42 3.62 15.77
C LYS A 71 2.23 4.55 15.61
N VAL A 72 1.91 4.90 14.38
CA VAL A 72 0.76 5.74 14.06
C VAL A 72 -0.26 4.92 13.30
N ARG A 73 -1.50 4.87 13.81
CA ARG A 73 -2.64 4.25 13.11
C ARG A 73 -2.87 4.95 11.78
N CYS A 74 -3.16 4.18 10.75
CA CYS A 74 -3.24 4.66 9.38
C CYS A 74 -4.49 4.09 8.70
N ASP A 75 -5.67 4.62 9.01
CA ASP A 75 -6.92 4.15 8.41
C ASP A 75 -7.06 4.62 6.94
N GLN A 76 -6.39 5.71 6.58
CA GLN A 76 -6.24 6.23 5.23
C GLN A 76 -4.80 6.71 5.03
N TYR A 77 -4.30 6.65 3.80
CA TYR A 77 -2.94 7.07 3.45
C TYR A 77 -2.98 8.00 2.24
N LEU A 78 -2.97 9.30 2.50
CA LEU A 78 -3.18 10.33 1.50
C LEU A 78 -2.25 10.25 0.26
N PRO A 79 -0.96 9.86 0.38
CA PRO A 79 -0.12 9.67 -0.79
C PRO A 79 -0.52 8.48 -1.69
N ALA A 80 -1.20 7.45 -1.13
CA ALA A 80 -1.62 6.30 -1.91
C ALA A 80 -2.77 6.63 -2.85
N SER A 81 -2.86 5.92 -3.98
CA SER A 81 -3.95 6.10 -4.95
C SER A 81 -5.32 6.00 -4.28
N VAL A 82 -6.31 6.64 -4.87
CA VAL A 82 -7.71 6.56 -4.41
C VAL A 82 -8.15 5.10 -4.30
N LEU A 83 -7.77 4.28 -5.29
CA LEU A 83 -8.10 2.86 -5.32
C LEU A 83 -7.51 2.09 -4.12
N ILE A 84 -6.24 2.38 -3.74
CA ILE A 84 -5.63 1.78 -2.55
C ILE A 84 -6.39 2.20 -1.29
N ASN A 85 -6.74 3.48 -1.13
CA ASN A 85 -7.47 3.97 0.05
C ASN A 85 -8.87 3.35 0.17
N GLN A 86 -9.59 3.19 -0.94
CA GLN A 86 -10.88 2.50 -0.97
C GLN A 86 -10.72 1.01 -0.61
N MET A 87 -9.69 0.33 -1.17
CA MET A 87 -9.40 -1.06 -0.85
C MET A 87 -8.99 -1.24 0.61
N MET A 88 -8.20 -0.34 1.20
CA MET A 88 -7.85 -0.39 2.63
C MET A 88 -9.10 -0.46 3.51
N SER A 89 -10.09 0.39 3.26
CA SER A 89 -11.35 0.41 4.02
C SER A 89 -12.18 -0.86 3.82
N ALA A 90 -12.34 -1.30 2.57
CA ALA A 90 -13.10 -2.50 2.25
C ALA A 90 -12.44 -3.76 2.82
N LEU A 91 -11.14 -3.89 2.67
CA LEU A 91 -10.38 -5.05 3.12
C LEU A 91 -10.41 -5.21 4.64
N ILE A 92 -10.17 -4.12 5.40
CA ILE A 92 -10.13 -4.20 6.86
C ILE A 92 -11.49 -4.58 7.46
N ALA A 93 -12.58 -4.13 6.83
CA ALA A 93 -13.94 -4.49 7.25
C ALA A 93 -14.19 -6.01 7.14
N GLU A 94 -13.59 -6.67 6.16
CA GLU A 94 -13.71 -8.11 5.94
C GLU A 94 -12.70 -8.94 6.76
N LEU A 95 -11.50 -8.42 6.99
CA LEU A 95 -10.47 -9.11 7.76
C LEU A 95 -10.78 -9.17 9.25
N LYS A 96 -11.34 -8.09 9.83
CA LYS A 96 -11.64 -8.01 11.27
C LYS A 96 -12.48 -9.16 11.78
N PRO A 97 -13.65 -9.48 11.16
CA PRO A 97 -14.54 -10.53 11.66
C PRO A 97 -14.08 -11.95 11.32
N ASN A 98 -13.05 -12.12 10.47
CA ASN A 98 -12.61 -13.45 10.00
C ASN A 98 -11.37 -13.94 10.78
N PRO A 99 -11.52 -14.92 11.71
CA PRO A 99 -10.40 -15.40 12.52
C PRO A 99 -9.27 -16.02 11.69
N SER A 100 -9.60 -16.75 10.62
CA SER A 100 -8.59 -17.38 9.76
C SER A 100 -7.77 -16.35 9.00
N LEU A 101 -8.39 -15.32 8.46
CA LEU A 101 -7.68 -14.29 7.67
C LEU A 101 -6.89 -13.33 8.55
N ARG A 102 -7.39 -12.99 9.78
CA ARG A 102 -6.68 -12.07 10.66
C ARG A 102 -5.55 -12.74 11.46
N HIS A 103 -5.63 -14.05 11.74
CA HIS A 103 -4.67 -14.73 12.61
C HIS A 103 -3.23 -14.63 12.09
N LYS A 104 -2.36 -13.96 12.87
CA LYS A 104 -0.94 -13.71 12.54
C LYS A 104 -0.70 -13.00 11.20
N LEU A 105 -1.69 -12.28 10.68
CA LEU A 105 -1.50 -11.31 9.62
C LEU A 105 -0.66 -10.16 10.16
N PHE A 106 0.51 -9.88 9.59
CA PHE A 106 1.42 -8.87 10.12
C PHE A 106 1.68 -7.71 9.15
N GLN A 107 1.36 -7.90 7.86
CA GLN A 107 1.54 -6.88 6.85
C GLN A 107 0.56 -7.07 5.69
N VAL A 108 0.14 -5.99 5.10
CA VAL A 108 -0.62 -5.94 3.86
C VAL A 108 0.10 -5.01 2.88
N ASP A 109 0.34 -5.50 1.67
CA ASP A 109 0.90 -4.72 0.57
C ASP A 109 -0.17 -4.53 -0.51
N PHE A 110 -0.23 -3.32 -1.05
CA PHE A 110 -1.11 -2.96 -2.15
C PHE A 110 -0.30 -2.52 -3.35
N LEU A 111 -0.71 -2.95 -4.54
CA LEU A 111 -0.22 -2.47 -5.82
C LEU A 111 -1.42 -2.20 -6.72
N SER A 112 -1.63 -0.95 -7.09
CA SER A 112 -2.71 -0.53 -7.99
C SER A 112 -2.17 -0.05 -9.33
N THR A 113 -3.05 0.01 -10.32
CA THR A 113 -2.79 0.61 -11.63
C THR A 113 -3.69 1.82 -11.85
N LEU A 114 -3.34 2.68 -12.79
CA LEU A 114 -4.20 3.77 -13.26
C LEU A 114 -5.41 3.24 -14.01
N SER A 115 -5.27 2.07 -14.64
CA SER A 115 -6.37 1.39 -15.35
C SER A 115 -7.35 0.65 -14.42
N GLY A 116 -7.14 0.69 -13.09
CA GLY A 116 -8.11 0.24 -12.09
C GLY A 116 -7.96 -1.17 -11.57
N GLU A 117 -6.85 -1.89 -11.89
CA GLU A 117 -6.53 -3.17 -11.24
C GLU A 117 -5.83 -2.94 -9.90
N ILE A 118 -6.05 -3.85 -8.95
CA ILE A 118 -5.35 -3.86 -7.67
C ILE A 118 -4.96 -5.26 -7.24
N LEU A 119 -3.70 -5.41 -6.80
CA LEU A 119 -3.18 -6.61 -6.16
C LEU A 119 -3.00 -6.36 -4.67
N VAL A 120 -3.55 -7.25 -3.86
CA VAL A 120 -3.41 -7.26 -2.40
C VAL A 120 -2.58 -8.46 -1.99
N SER A 121 -1.47 -8.21 -1.29
CA SER A 121 -0.66 -9.27 -0.68
C SER A 121 -0.91 -9.29 0.82
N LEU A 122 -1.34 -10.44 1.35
CA LEU A 122 -1.56 -10.69 2.78
C LEU A 122 -0.36 -11.49 3.32
N LEU A 123 0.42 -10.92 4.23
CA LEU A 123 1.66 -11.50 4.73
C LEU A 123 1.50 -12.00 6.18
N TYR A 124 1.88 -13.25 6.42
CA TYR A 124 1.60 -13.96 7.66
C TYR A 124 2.85 -14.50 8.37
N HIS A 125 2.81 -14.50 9.70
CA HIS A 125 3.76 -15.20 10.57
C HIS A 125 3.28 -16.63 10.90
N ARG A 126 2.56 -17.29 9.98
CA ARG A 126 2.14 -18.70 10.07
C ARG A 126 2.09 -19.33 8.69
N GLN A 127 2.07 -20.65 8.62
CA GLN A 127 1.74 -21.35 7.38
C GLN A 127 0.25 -21.17 7.05
N LEU A 128 -0.05 -21.08 5.76
CA LEU A 128 -1.40 -20.93 5.24
C LEU A 128 -1.93 -22.32 4.86
N ASP A 129 -3.12 -22.64 5.31
CA ASP A 129 -3.81 -23.92 5.16
C ASP A 129 -5.00 -23.81 4.18
N ASP A 130 -5.71 -24.92 4.01
CA ASP A 130 -6.87 -24.97 3.12
C ASP A 130 -8.02 -24.09 3.62
N GLN A 131 -8.16 -23.91 4.94
CA GLN A 131 -9.15 -23.00 5.51
C GLN A 131 -8.85 -21.56 5.12
N TRP A 132 -7.57 -21.14 5.22
CA TRP A 132 -7.15 -19.83 4.74
C TRP A 132 -7.46 -19.65 3.26
N ARG A 133 -7.18 -20.67 2.42
CA ARG A 133 -7.46 -20.61 0.98
C ARG A 133 -8.96 -20.44 0.70
N ALA A 134 -9.81 -21.18 1.41
CA ALA A 134 -11.27 -21.08 1.25
C ALA A 134 -11.77 -19.67 1.64
N ASP A 135 -11.34 -19.15 2.81
CA ASP A 135 -11.74 -17.85 3.30
C ASP A 135 -11.21 -16.70 2.43
N ALA A 136 -9.96 -16.81 1.96
CA ALA A 136 -9.38 -15.82 1.05
C ALA A 136 -10.06 -15.82 -0.33
N THR A 137 -10.52 -16.99 -0.81
CA THR A 137 -11.31 -17.09 -2.05
C THR A 137 -12.67 -16.41 -1.89
N ALA A 138 -13.34 -16.62 -0.76
CA ALA A 138 -14.61 -15.94 -0.42
C ALA A 138 -14.41 -14.42 -0.30
N LEU A 139 -13.33 -13.98 0.37
CA LEU A 139 -12.95 -12.58 0.45
C LEU A 139 -12.75 -11.96 -0.94
N LYS A 140 -11.96 -12.63 -1.80
CA LYS A 140 -11.74 -12.17 -3.17
C LYS A 140 -13.07 -12.02 -3.93
N ALA A 141 -13.95 -13.04 -3.87
CA ALA A 141 -15.24 -13.00 -4.53
C ALA A 141 -16.10 -11.81 -4.07
N LYS A 142 -16.10 -11.53 -2.76
CA LYS A 142 -16.82 -10.40 -2.18
C LYS A 142 -16.27 -9.06 -2.65
N LEU A 143 -14.96 -8.87 -2.58
CA LEU A 143 -14.30 -7.64 -3.03
C LEU A 143 -14.40 -7.42 -4.55
N SER A 144 -14.44 -8.50 -5.33
CA SER A 144 -14.57 -8.44 -6.80
C SER A 144 -15.91 -7.87 -7.28
N SER A 145 -16.90 -7.74 -6.39
CA SER A 145 -18.15 -7.04 -6.73
C SER A 145 -17.97 -5.52 -6.90
N GLN A 146 -16.88 -4.95 -6.35
CA GLN A 146 -16.60 -3.51 -6.35
C GLN A 146 -15.23 -3.17 -6.97
N PHE A 147 -14.29 -4.12 -7.01
CA PHE A 147 -12.90 -3.89 -7.41
C PHE A 147 -12.42 -4.96 -8.40
N ASN A 148 -11.57 -4.57 -9.34
CA ASN A 148 -10.80 -5.53 -10.13
C ASN A 148 -9.58 -5.97 -9.30
N VAL A 149 -9.80 -6.91 -8.37
CA VAL A 149 -8.82 -7.28 -7.33
C VAL A 149 -8.25 -8.67 -7.52
N ASN A 150 -6.95 -8.79 -7.32
CA ASN A 150 -6.25 -10.05 -7.10
C ASN A 150 -5.71 -10.11 -5.67
N ILE A 151 -5.73 -11.30 -5.06
CA ILE A 151 -5.26 -11.52 -3.70
C ILE A 151 -4.24 -12.65 -3.69
N ILE A 152 -3.11 -12.42 -3.04
CA ILE A 152 -2.11 -13.43 -2.76
C ILE A 152 -1.84 -13.53 -1.27
N GLY A 153 -1.62 -14.76 -0.80
CA GLY A 153 -1.15 -15.04 0.56
C GLY A 153 0.34 -15.34 0.57
N ARG A 154 1.07 -14.76 1.51
CA ARG A 154 2.49 -15.01 1.70
C ARG A 154 2.80 -15.42 3.14
N ALA A 155 3.60 -16.46 3.28
CA ALA A 155 4.19 -16.88 4.55
C ALA A 155 5.65 -17.30 4.30
N ARG A 156 6.37 -17.66 5.36
CA ARG A 156 7.76 -18.13 5.21
C ARG A 156 7.83 -19.34 4.24
N LYS A 157 8.53 -19.17 3.12
CA LYS A 157 8.70 -20.17 2.06
C LYS A 157 7.39 -20.64 1.41
N GLN A 158 6.30 -19.87 1.53
CA GLN A 158 5.01 -20.20 0.96
C GLN A 158 4.43 -18.97 0.26
N LYS A 159 3.87 -19.19 -0.93
CA LYS A 159 3.07 -18.23 -1.69
C LYS A 159 1.84 -18.97 -2.21
N ILE A 160 0.69 -18.39 -2.00
CA ILE A 160 -0.59 -18.88 -2.53
C ILE A 160 -1.18 -17.81 -3.41
N ASP A 161 -1.29 -18.10 -4.69
CA ASP A 161 -1.99 -17.26 -5.64
C ASP A 161 -3.42 -17.77 -5.77
N LEU A 162 -4.42 -16.90 -5.63
CA LEU A 162 -5.83 -17.29 -5.83
C LEU A 162 -6.20 -17.23 -7.31
N ASP A 163 -5.51 -16.41 -8.09
CA ASP A 163 -5.67 -16.26 -9.53
C ASP A 163 -4.37 -15.70 -10.13
N LYS A 164 -4.21 -14.36 -10.16
CA LYS A 164 -3.01 -13.69 -10.67
C LYS A 164 -2.18 -13.13 -9.53
N ASP A 165 -0.87 -13.07 -9.71
CA ASP A 165 0.08 -12.42 -8.81
C ASP A 165 0.68 -11.12 -9.37
N PHE A 166 0.04 -10.58 -10.40
CA PHE A 166 0.42 -9.35 -11.09
C PHE A 166 -0.80 -8.49 -11.40
N VAL A 167 -0.56 -7.26 -11.78
CA VAL A 167 -1.53 -6.32 -12.35
C VAL A 167 -1.10 -5.92 -13.75
N LEU A 168 -2.05 -5.54 -14.60
CA LEU A 168 -1.80 -5.02 -15.93
C LEU A 168 -2.13 -3.53 -15.96
N GLU A 169 -1.18 -2.71 -16.38
CA GLU A 169 -1.40 -1.29 -16.64
C GLU A 169 -1.67 -1.08 -18.12
N SER A 170 -2.76 -0.39 -18.45
CA SER A 170 -3.09 -0.03 -19.81
C SER A 170 -2.96 1.49 -19.95
N LEU A 171 -1.97 1.92 -20.70
CA LEU A 171 -1.72 3.33 -20.99
C LEU A 171 -2.23 3.65 -22.40
N GLN A 172 -2.96 4.75 -22.53
CA GLN A 172 -3.26 5.33 -23.84
C GLN A 172 -2.06 6.22 -24.22
N VAL A 173 -1.46 5.92 -25.35
CA VAL A 173 -0.35 6.67 -25.95
C VAL A 173 -0.87 7.61 -27.03
#